data_b497e136cff1ed3b2ae3b1be1b705484
#
_entry.id   b497e136cff1ed3b2ae3b1be1b705484
#
_cell.length_a   1.000
_cell.length_b   1.000
_cell.length_c   1.000
_cell.angle_alpha   90.00
_cell.angle_beta   90.00
_cell.angle_gamma   90.00
#
_symmetry.space_group_name_H-M   'P 1'
#
loop_
_entity.id
_entity.type
_entity.pdbx_description
1 polymer ?
#
loop_
_entity_poly.entity_id
_entity_poly.type
_entity_poly.pdbx_seq_one_letter_code
_entity_poly.pdbx_strand_id
1 'polypeptide(L)'
;MMILNDIKNNQDLINAIDWDMTPEEAVRLYLEWGNNWAGGNYVIRSKEDETHYFVVNTWKESPVIYLIRRNSEDAEELAKIDMPSDLKRRFMKANGSIKGVHSIEGEVKNWLQEQLNAA
;
A
#
# COMPACT_ATOMS: atom_id res chain seq x y z
N MET A 1 -11.36 3.95 8.74
CA MET A 1 -10.41 3.76 7.62
C MET A 1 -11.10 4.07 6.30
N MET A 2 -10.42 4.81 5.43
CA MET A 2 -11.00 5.19 4.14
C MET A 2 -11.11 3.99 3.20
N ILE A 3 -12.06 4.08 2.28
CA ILE A 3 -12.22 3.14 1.16
C ILE A 3 -11.82 3.84 -0.13
N LEU A 4 -11.76 3.11 -1.23
CA LEU A 4 -11.35 3.66 -2.52
C LEU A 4 -12.15 4.88 -2.93
N ASN A 5 -13.45 4.86 -2.70
CA ASN A 5 -14.32 5.97 -3.08
C ASN A 5 -13.97 7.26 -2.33
N ASP A 6 -13.55 7.16 -1.08
CA ASP A 6 -13.12 8.31 -0.29
C ASP A 6 -11.87 8.94 -0.89
N ILE A 7 -10.93 8.11 -1.38
CA ILE A 7 -9.71 8.60 -2.01
C ILE A 7 -10.04 9.28 -3.33
N LYS A 8 -10.95 8.72 -4.13
CA LYS A 8 -11.36 9.31 -5.41
C LYS A 8 -11.85 10.74 -5.24
N ASN A 9 -12.46 11.05 -4.12
CA ASN A 9 -13.03 12.36 -3.84
C ASN A 9 -12.06 13.30 -3.12
N ASN A 10 -10.80 12.92 -3.00
CA ASN A 10 -9.79 13.71 -2.31
C ASN A 10 -8.59 13.94 -3.24
N GLN A 11 -8.67 15.00 -4.04
CA GLN A 11 -7.64 15.30 -5.03
C GLN A 11 -6.29 15.65 -4.39
N ASP A 12 -6.30 16.30 -3.24
CA ASP A 12 -5.07 16.65 -2.54
C ASP A 12 -4.33 15.39 -2.11
N LEU A 13 -5.06 14.40 -1.62
CA LEU A 13 -4.47 13.13 -1.24
C LEU A 13 -3.93 12.39 -2.46
N ILE A 14 -4.69 12.36 -3.56
CA ILE A 14 -4.23 11.72 -4.80
C ILE A 14 -2.92 12.35 -5.28
N ASN A 15 -2.83 13.67 -5.22
CA ASN A 15 -1.63 14.40 -5.64
C ASN A 15 -0.43 14.15 -4.72
N ALA A 16 -0.66 13.73 -3.50
CA ALA A 16 0.39 13.45 -2.53
C ALA A 16 0.95 12.02 -2.61
N ILE A 17 0.34 11.17 -3.41
CA ILE A 17 0.76 9.77 -3.49
C ILE A 17 2.06 9.64 -4.27
N ASP A 18 3.03 8.97 -3.68
CA ASP A 18 4.25 8.56 -4.35
C ASP A 18 3.99 7.22 -5.04
N TRP A 19 3.94 7.25 -6.36
CA TRP A 19 3.66 6.06 -7.17
C TRP A 19 4.91 5.23 -7.47
N ASP A 20 6.08 5.72 -7.07
CA ASP A 20 7.37 5.13 -7.44
C ASP A 20 8.04 4.37 -6.29
N MET A 21 7.26 3.91 -5.32
CA MET A 21 7.78 3.09 -4.24
C MET A 21 8.46 1.84 -4.81
N THR A 22 9.72 1.63 -4.40
CA THR A 22 10.50 0.50 -4.87
C THR A 22 10.25 -0.77 -4.07
N PRO A 23 10.57 -1.96 -4.62
CA PRO A 23 10.52 -3.20 -3.85
C PRO A 23 11.38 -3.16 -2.58
N GLU A 24 12.51 -2.45 -2.63
CA GLU A 24 13.39 -2.31 -1.46
C GLU A 24 12.69 -1.54 -0.33
N GLU A 25 11.92 -0.52 -0.67
CA GLU A 25 11.14 0.22 0.32
C GLU A 25 10.04 -0.65 0.93
N ALA A 26 9.41 -1.49 0.14
CA ALA A 26 8.41 -2.43 0.64
C ALA A 26 9.03 -3.44 1.61
N VAL A 27 10.22 -3.95 1.29
CA VAL A 27 10.95 -4.84 2.19
C VAL A 27 11.31 -4.13 3.49
N ARG A 28 11.71 -2.87 3.40
CA ARG A 28 12.00 -2.07 4.60
C ARG A 28 10.77 -1.93 5.48
N LEU A 29 9.63 -1.65 4.90
CA LEU A 29 8.37 -1.59 5.64
C LEU A 29 8.08 -2.91 6.34
N TYR A 30 8.27 -4.01 5.63
CA TYR A 30 8.10 -5.33 6.21
C TYR A 30 9.00 -5.55 7.43
N LEU A 31 10.28 -5.19 7.31
CA LEU A 31 11.23 -5.36 8.39
C LEU A 31 10.96 -4.45 9.59
N GLU A 32 10.50 -3.23 9.33
CA GLU A 32 10.19 -2.28 10.40
C GLU A 32 8.87 -2.61 11.10
N TRP A 33 7.89 -3.07 10.36
CA TRP A 33 6.55 -3.32 10.88
C TRP A 33 6.26 -4.79 11.12
N GLY A 34 6.80 -5.64 10.30
CA GLY A 34 6.75 -7.09 10.43
C GLY A 34 5.61 -7.64 11.26
N ASN A 35 5.95 -8.13 12.43
CA ASN A 35 5.01 -8.76 13.34
C ASN A 35 4.08 -7.77 14.04
N ASN A 36 4.30 -6.47 13.86
CA ASN A 36 3.49 -5.43 14.49
C ASN A 36 2.38 -4.90 13.57
N TRP A 37 2.21 -5.49 12.41
CA TRP A 37 1.18 -5.07 11.46
C TRP A 37 -0.21 -5.46 11.96
N ALA A 38 -0.70 -4.81 12.96
CA ALA A 38 -1.99 -5.15 13.54
C ALA A 38 -2.86 -3.95 13.87
N GLY A 39 -2.30 -2.79 14.05
CA GLY A 39 -3.03 -1.70 14.65
C GLY A 39 -3.10 -0.42 13.87
N GLY A 40 -2.37 -0.27 12.84
CA GLY A 40 -2.42 0.91 12.00
C GLY A 40 -1.40 1.99 12.32
N ASN A 41 -0.83 2.05 13.51
CA ASN A 41 0.18 3.05 13.86
C ASN A 41 1.45 2.39 14.35
N TYR A 42 2.58 2.78 13.75
CA TYR A 42 3.88 2.19 14.05
C TYR A 42 4.94 3.26 14.14
N VAL A 43 5.93 3.06 15.01
CA VAL A 43 7.07 3.96 15.09
C VAL A 43 8.09 3.56 14.02
N ILE A 44 8.52 4.51 13.22
CA ILE A 44 9.47 4.31 12.14
C ILE A 44 10.65 5.24 12.34
N ARG A 45 11.84 4.74 12.02
CA ARG A 45 13.09 5.46 12.31
C ARG A 45 13.84 5.95 11.07
N SER A 46 13.38 5.60 9.88
CA SER A 46 14.20 5.75 8.68
C SER A 46 13.70 6.75 7.65
N LYS A 47 12.54 7.37 7.87
CA LYS A 47 11.98 8.30 6.89
C LYS A 47 11.78 9.66 7.54
N GLU A 48 12.36 10.70 6.96
CA GLU A 48 12.28 12.05 7.53
C GLU A 48 11.03 12.80 7.09
N ASP A 49 10.68 12.71 5.81
CA ASP A 49 9.55 13.44 5.27
C ASP A 49 8.28 12.61 5.24
N GLU A 50 7.15 13.29 5.35
CA GLU A 50 5.88 12.62 5.21
C GLU A 50 5.69 12.15 3.76
N THR A 51 5.35 10.88 3.60
CA THR A 51 5.07 10.29 2.30
C THR A 51 3.80 9.46 2.36
N HIS A 52 3.14 9.35 1.19
CA HIS A 52 1.93 8.54 1.02
C HIS A 52 2.17 7.57 -0.11
N TYR A 53 1.91 6.29 0.10
CA TYR A 53 2.03 5.31 -0.97
C TYR A 53 1.18 4.08 -0.69
N PHE A 54 0.92 3.32 -1.74
CA PHE A 54 0.18 2.08 -1.63
C PHE A 54 1.14 0.90 -1.48
N VAL A 55 0.69 -0.09 -0.73
CA VAL A 55 1.37 -1.38 -0.62
C VAL A 55 0.33 -2.48 -0.73
N VAL A 56 0.79 -3.68 -1.08
CA VAL A 56 -0.05 -4.88 -1.02
C VAL A 56 0.38 -5.71 0.17
N ASN A 57 -0.54 -5.98 1.06
CA ASN A 57 -0.29 -6.79 2.24
C ASN A 57 -0.85 -8.20 2.02
N THR A 58 0.00 -9.20 2.15
CA THR A 58 -0.36 -10.60 1.94
C THR A 58 -0.29 -11.44 3.22
N TRP A 59 -0.23 -10.81 4.37
CA TRP A 59 -0.21 -11.52 5.66
C TRP A 59 -1.48 -12.32 5.90
N LYS A 60 -2.61 -11.84 5.36
CA LYS A 60 -3.88 -12.53 5.45
C LYS A 60 -4.08 -13.41 4.22
N GLU A 61 -5.13 -14.22 4.22
CA GLU A 61 -5.42 -15.16 3.13
C GLU A 61 -5.60 -14.51 1.76
N SER A 62 -6.14 -13.29 1.74
CA SER A 62 -6.33 -12.52 0.51
C SER A 62 -5.45 -11.30 0.53
N PRO A 63 -4.80 -10.96 -0.59
CA PRO A 63 -4.03 -9.73 -0.67
C PRO A 63 -4.95 -8.51 -0.56
N VAL A 64 -4.52 -7.52 0.19
CA VAL A 64 -5.24 -6.27 0.41
C VAL A 64 -4.31 -5.11 0.12
N ILE A 65 -4.83 -4.09 -0.55
CA ILE A 65 -4.09 -2.87 -0.81
C ILE A 65 -4.34 -1.89 0.34
N TYR A 66 -3.26 -1.34 0.88
CA TYR A 66 -3.35 -0.28 1.89
C TYR A 66 -2.70 0.99 1.37
N LEU A 67 -3.31 2.13 1.70
CA LEU A 67 -2.67 3.42 1.53
C LEU A 67 -1.99 3.77 2.85
N ILE A 68 -0.70 4.00 2.81
CA ILE A 68 0.14 4.24 3.97
C ILE A 68 0.59 5.70 4.01
N ARG A 69 0.44 6.35 5.16
CA ARG A 69 1.11 7.61 5.47
C ARG A 69 2.27 7.30 6.39
N ARG A 70 3.43 7.79 6.06
CA ARG A 70 4.66 7.50 6.79
C ARG A 70 5.52 8.74 6.95
N ASN A 71 6.11 8.93 8.13
CA ASN A 71 7.12 9.94 8.39
C ASN A 71 8.20 9.37 9.31
N SER A 72 9.08 10.23 9.86
CA SER A 72 10.18 9.77 10.71
C SER A 72 9.72 9.23 12.07
N GLU A 73 8.51 9.56 12.49
CA GLU A 73 8.01 9.21 13.82
C GLU A 73 7.06 8.02 13.80
N ASP A 74 6.19 7.94 12.80
CA ASP A 74 5.18 6.87 12.74
C ASP A 74 4.77 6.56 11.32
N ALA A 75 3.91 5.56 11.21
CA ALA A 75 3.20 5.24 9.98
C ALA A 75 1.79 4.81 10.33
N GLU A 76 0.89 5.03 9.38
CA GLU A 76 -0.54 4.83 9.59
C GLU A 76 -1.18 4.26 8.32
N GLU A 77 -2.09 3.30 8.49
CA GLU A 77 -2.92 2.81 7.40
C GLU A 77 -4.10 3.76 7.23
N LEU A 78 -4.10 4.54 6.15
CA LEU A 78 -5.17 5.50 5.89
C LEU A 78 -6.37 4.87 5.20
N ALA A 79 -6.14 3.89 4.33
CA ALA A 79 -7.19 3.31 3.53
C ALA A 79 -6.93 1.84 3.29
N LYS A 80 -8.02 1.10 3.08
CA LYS A 80 -8.00 -0.32 2.73
C LYS A 80 -8.81 -0.49 1.45
N ILE A 81 -8.23 -1.16 0.47
CA ILE A 81 -8.83 -1.36 -0.84
C ILE A 81 -8.76 -2.83 -1.20
N ASP A 82 -9.91 -3.41 -1.55
CA ASP A 82 -9.97 -4.78 -2.04
C ASP A 82 -9.71 -4.80 -3.54
N MET A 83 -8.87 -5.71 -3.99
CA MET A 83 -8.66 -5.91 -5.43
C MET A 83 -9.85 -6.61 -6.06
N PRO A 84 -10.15 -6.30 -7.33
CA PRO A 84 -11.07 -7.14 -8.09
C PRO A 84 -10.58 -8.59 -8.15
N SER A 85 -11.50 -9.53 -8.22
CA SER A 85 -11.18 -10.96 -8.18
C SER A 85 -10.14 -11.39 -9.22
N ASP A 86 -10.26 -10.89 -10.44
CA ASP A 86 -9.31 -11.25 -11.52
C ASP A 86 -7.91 -10.70 -11.24
N LEU A 87 -7.83 -9.46 -10.77
CA LEU A 87 -6.55 -8.85 -10.43
C LEU A 87 -5.90 -9.58 -9.25
N LYS A 88 -6.69 -9.91 -8.24
CA LYS A 88 -6.24 -10.67 -7.08
C LYS A 88 -5.64 -12.01 -7.50
N ARG A 89 -6.32 -12.73 -8.39
CA ARG A 89 -5.85 -14.03 -8.87
C ARG A 89 -4.51 -13.89 -9.61
N ARG A 90 -4.39 -12.90 -10.50
CA ARG A 90 -3.14 -12.66 -11.23
C ARG A 90 -2.00 -12.27 -10.30
N PHE A 91 -2.30 -11.42 -9.31
CA PHE A 91 -1.31 -11.03 -8.31
C PHE A 91 -0.79 -12.25 -7.53
N MET A 92 -1.70 -13.09 -7.06
CA MET A 92 -1.32 -14.29 -6.31
C MET A 92 -0.56 -15.29 -7.17
N LYS A 93 -0.90 -15.40 -8.45
CA LYS A 93 -0.17 -16.26 -9.38
C LYS A 93 1.26 -15.77 -9.59
N ALA A 94 1.45 -14.45 -9.72
CA ALA A 94 2.77 -13.85 -9.96
C ALA A 94 3.66 -13.88 -8.73
N ASN A 95 3.09 -13.69 -7.54
CA ASN A 95 3.86 -13.56 -6.30
C ASN A 95 3.81 -14.83 -5.43
N GLY A 96 3.04 -15.81 -5.84
CA GLY A 96 2.89 -17.05 -5.09
C GLY A 96 2.27 -16.83 -3.72
N SER A 97 2.71 -17.61 -2.75
CA SER A 97 2.20 -17.53 -1.38
C SER A 97 3.16 -16.76 -0.46
N ILE A 98 3.98 -15.88 -1.01
CA ILE A 98 4.92 -15.09 -0.21
C ILE A 98 4.13 -14.14 0.68
N LYS A 99 4.31 -14.29 2.00
CA LYS A 99 3.69 -13.42 2.99
C LYS A 99 4.54 -12.19 3.22
N GLY A 100 3.89 -11.03 3.33
CA GLY A 100 4.60 -9.80 3.62
C GLY A 100 3.97 -8.57 3.03
N VAL A 101 4.80 -7.55 2.84
CA VAL A 101 4.41 -6.28 2.23
C VAL A 101 5.11 -6.17 0.88
N HIS A 102 4.32 -5.93 -0.15
CA HIS A 102 4.81 -5.82 -1.52
C HIS A 102 4.58 -4.40 -2.04
N SER A 103 5.52 -3.91 -2.85
CA SER A 103 5.31 -2.65 -3.57
C SER A 103 4.21 -2.82 -4.60
N ILE A 104 3.53 -1.72 -4.94
CA ILE A 104 2.62 -1.75 -6.08
C ILE A 104 3.41 -1.54 -7.36
N GLU A 105 3.17 -2.41 -8.32
CA GLU A 105 3.79 -2.32 -9.65
C GLU A 105 2.94 -3.08 -10.65
N GLY A 106 3.23 -2.89 -11.93
CA GLY A 106 2.54 -3.60 -12.99
C GLY A 106 1.03 -3.37 -12.98
N GLU A 107 0.26 -4.46 -13.05
CA GLU A 107 -1.20 -4.38 -13.17
C GLU A 107 -1.88 -3.71 -11.98
N VAL A 108 -1.39 -3.95 -10.77
CA VAL A 108 -1.99 -3.34 -9.58
C VAL A 108 -1.83 -1.83 -9.62
N LYS A 109 -0.64 -1.36 -9.94
CA LYS A 109 -0.37 0.06 -10.08
C LYS A 109 -1.25 0.68 -11.15
N ASN A 110 -1.32 0.06 -12.31
CA ASN A 110 -2.12 0.56 -13.42
C ASN A 110 -3.60 0.63 -13.05
N TRP A 111 -4.11 -0.40 -12.41
CA TRP A 111 -5.50 -0.43 -11.97
C TRP A 111 -5.81 0.71 -10.99
N LEU A 112 -4.94 0.92 -9.99
CA LEU A 112 -5.12 2.00 -9.02
C LEU A 112 -5.08 3.36 -9.70
N GLN A 113 -4.14 3.58 -10.60
CA GLN A 113 -4.04 4.84 -11.32
C GLN A 113 -5.27 5.12 -12.17
N GLU A 114 -5.83 4.10 -12.80
CA GLU A 114 -7.08 4.23 -13.55
C GLU A 114 -8.24 4.60 -12.63
N GLN A 115 -8.36 3.92 -11.49
CA GLN A 115 -9.44 4.19 -10.54
C GLN A 115 -9.38 5.62 -10.00
N LEU A 116 -8.19 6.16 -9.83
CA LEU A 116 -7.99 7.48 -9.23
C LEU A 116 -7.77 8.59 -10.26
N ASN A 117 -7.77 8.27 -11.56
CA ASN A 117 -7.41 9.21 -12.64
C ASN A 117 -6.03 9.86 -12.39
N ALA A 118 -5.08 9.05 -11.92
CA ALA A 118 -3.74 9.51 -11.53
C ALA A 118 -2.65 9.05 -12.50
N ALA A 119 -3.01 8.75 -13.71
CA ALA A 119 -2.07 8.25 -14.72
C ALA A 119 -1.11 9.34 -15.21
#